data_b64737d4ba24fa4d7a2411771fe4e1bf
#
_entry.id   b64737d4ba24fa4d7a2411771fe4e1bf
#
_cell.length_a   1.000
_cell.length_b   1.000
_cell.length_c   1.000
_cell.angle_alpha   90.00
_cell.angle_beta   90.00
_cell.angle_gamma   90.00
#
_symmetry.space_group_name_H-M   'P 1'
#
loop_
_entity.id
_entity.type
_entity.pdbx_description
1 polymer ?
#
loop_
_entity_poly.entity_id
_entity_poly.type
_entity_poly.pdbx_seq_one_letter_code
_entity_poly.pdbx_strand_id
1 'polypeptide(L)'
;MASGFGLTACDREPEPPPARVKQVFHLNPYEKDFGYSQAVLIDKTLYISGSVAADQSGRLVSAGDMAGQMRAAYANIRRTLAAHGAGFDEVVKETIFTTNMDAFLKASDVRFEYYDKERLPTASWVQVQRLVDPGFLVQIEVVAEMP
;
A
#
# COMPACT_ATOMS: atom_id res chain seq x y z
N MET A 1 30.85 65.11 -7.29
CA MET A 1 29.69 64.59 -6.53
C MET A 1 29.31 63.28 -7.14
N ALA A 2 29.64 62.15 -6.50
CA ALA A 2 29.29 60.81 -6.96
C ALA A 2 28.37 60.19 -5.90
N SER A 3 27.12 60.03 -6.26
CA SER A 3 26.11 59.36 -5.40
C SER A 3 26.19 57.86 -5.64
N GLY A 4 26.69 57.13 -4.65
CA GLY A 4 26.67 55.67 -4.65
C GLY A 4 25.26 55.14 -4.36
N PHE A 5 24.71 54.39 -5.30
CA PHE A 5 23.51 53.54 -5.07
C PHE A 5 23.98 52.20 -4.47
N GLY A 6 23.81 52.06 -3.18
CA GLY A 6 23.94 50.77 -2.51
C GLY A 6 22.71 49.90 -2.77
N LEU A 7 22.84 48.88 -3.61
CA LEU A 7 21.86 47.78 -3.71
C LEU A 7 22.13 46.83 -2.56
N THR A 8 21.36 46.95 -1.48
CA THR A 8 21.24 45.86 -0.49
C THR A 8 20.32 44.77 -1.07
N ALA A 9 20.95 43.78 -1.68
CA ALA A 9 20.24 42.53 -1.95
C ALA A 9 19.90 41.93 -0.59
N CYS A 10 18.61 41.88 -0.26
CA CYS A 10 18.11 41.06 0.84
C CYS A 10 18.30 39.59 0.46
N ASP A 11 19.40 39.00 0.89
CA ASP A 11 19.57 37.57 0.94
C ASP A 11 18.55 37.02 1.97
N ARG A 12 17.32 36.81 1.51
CA ARG A 12 16.35 36.04 2.30
C ARG A 12 16.68 34.57 2.08
N GLU A 13 17.24 33.92 3.08
CA GLU A 13 17.38 32.46 3.05
C GLU A 13 16.03 31.84 2.69
N PRO A 14 15.99 30.84 1.78
CA PRO A 14 14.75 30.18 1.43
C PRO A 14 14.12 29.56 2.69
N GLU A 15 12.84 29.85 2.91
CA GLU A 15 12.12 29.22 4.02
C GLU A 15 12.23 27.70 3.91
N PRO A 16 12.50 27.00 5.03
CA PRO A 16 12.55 25.55 5.02
C PRO A 16 11.19 24.99 4.53
N PRO A 17 11.20 23.93 3.72
CA PRO A 17 9.96 23.33 3.24
C PRO A 17 9.09 22.94 4.44
N PRO A 18 7.75 23.04 4.32
CA PRO A 18 6.83 22.68 5.40
C PRO A 18 7.08 21.23 5.83
N ALA A 19 7.00 20.97 7.14
CA ALA A 19 7.19 19.64 7.69
C ALA A 19 6.14 18.67 7.09
N ARG A 20 6.59 17.53 6.56
CA ARG A 20 5.70 16.51 6.04
C ARG A 20 4.92 15.88 7.19
N VAL A 21 3.59 15.85 7.07
CA VAL A 21 2.72 15.26 8.08
C VAL A 21 2.42 13.82 7.71
N LYS A 22 2.83 12.89 8.57
CA LYS A 22 2.49 11.48 8.48
C LYS A 22 1.08 11.25 9.05
N GLN A 23 0.14 10.81 8.22
CA GLN A 23 -1.20 10.40 8.63
C GLN A 23 -1.26 8.87 8.68
N VAL A 24 -1.64 8.31 9.83
CA VAL A 24 -1.76 6.86 10.03
C VAL A 24 -3.21 6.43 10.03
N PHE A 25 -3.47 5.25 9.45
CA PHE A 25 -4.80 4.67 9.37
C PHE A 25 -4.79 3.20 9.79
N HIS A 26 -5.82 2.82 10.55
CA HIS A 26 -6.09 1.45 10.94
C HIS A 26 -7.43 1.02 10.35
N LEU A 27 -7.43 -0.10 9.64
CA LEU A 27 -8.62 -0.68 9.04
C LEU A 27 -9.40 -1.51 10.09
N ASN A 28 -8.66 -2.20 10.94
CA ASN A 28 -9.19 -3.09 11.98
C ASN A 28 -8.50 -2.83 13.33
N PRO A 29 -9.21 -3.03 14.45
CA PRO A 29 -8.67 -2.74 15.79
C PRO A 29 -7.40 -3.54 16.14
N TYR A 30 -7.32 -4.80 15.70
CA TYR A 30 -6.20 -5.70 16.05
C TYR A 30 -4.84 -5.23 15.50
N GLU A 31 -4.82 -4.35 14.49
CA GLU A 31 -3.57 -3.86 13.88
C GLU A 31 -2.70 -3.12 14.91
N LYS A 32 -3.32 -2.38 15.80
CA LYS A 32 -2.62 -1.68 16.90
C LYS A 32 -1.98 -2.66 17.88
N ASP A 33 -2.67 -3.75 18.20
CA ASP A 33 -2.18 -4.78 19.11
C ASP A 33 -0.99 -5.54 18.49
N PHE A 34 -1.00 -5.71 17.17
CA PHE A 34 0.13 -6.26 16.40
C PHE A 34 1.24 -5.25 16.11
N GLY A 35 1.05 -3.97 16.45
CA GLY A 35 2.08 -2.93 16.37
C GLY A 35 2.31 -2.38 14.95
N TYR A 36 1.30 -2.35 14.08
CA TYR A 36 1.40 -1.76 12.74
C TYR A 36 0.18 -0.90 12.38
N SER A 37 0.33 -0.05 11.36
CA SER A 37 -0.75 0.70 10.74
C SER A 37 -1.12 0.06 9.42
N GLN A 38 -2.41 -0.08 9.11
CA GLN A 38 -2.84 -0.60 7.81
C GLN A 38 -2.39 0.28 6.65
N ALA A 39 -2.42 1.61 6.85
CA ALA A 39 -1.91 2.53 5.86
C ALA A 39 -1.25 3.76 6.48
N VAL A 40 -0.35 4.36 5.70
CA VAL A 40 0.27 5.65 6.00
C VAL A 40 0.19 6.52 4.77
N LEU A 41 -0.40 7.72 4.93
CA LEU A 41 -0.42 8.75 3.90
C LEU A 41 0.63 9.82 4.21
N ILE A 42 1.48 10.12 3.25
CA ILE A 42 2.44 11.23 3.29
C ILE A 42 2.30 12.00 1.98
N ASP A 43 1.94 13.28 2.08
CA ASP A 43 1.62 14.12 0.93
C ASP A 43 0.52 13.46 0.07
N LYS A 44 0.87 12.95 -1.10
CA LYS A 44 -0.04 12.23 -2.01
C LYS A 44 0.23 10.73 -2.09
N THR A 45 1.24 10.23 -1.39
CA THR A 45 1.61 8.81 -1.47
C THR A 45 1.00 8.03 -0.30
N LEU A 46 0.17 7.06 -0.63
CA LEU A 46 -0.45 6.14 0.32
C LEU A 46 0.29 4.79 0.31
N TYR A 47 0.90 4.46 1.42
CA TYR A 47 1.55 3.17 1.66
C TYR A 47 0.58 2.26 2.38
N ILE A 48 0.23 1.11 1.80
CA ILE A 48 -0.67 0.12 2.40
C ILE A 48 0.14 -1.11 2.79
N SER A 49 0.04 -1.48 4.06
CA SER A 49 0.70 -2.65 4.64
C SER A 49 0.24 -3.95 3.99
N GLY A 50 1.06 -4.98 4.11
CA GLY A 50 0.76 -6.30 3.61
C GLY A 50 -0.60 -6.82 4.09
N SER A 51 -1.52 -6.95 3.16
CA SER A 51 -2.87 -7.45 3.37
C SER A 51 -2.91 -8.96 3.11
N VAL A 52 -3.54 -9.69 4.02
CA VAL A 52 -3.70 -11.14 3.98
C VAL A 52 -5.17 -11.52 3.97
N ALA A 53 -5.46 -12.81 3.80
CA ALA A 53 -6.82 -13.35 3.83
C ALA A 53 -7.37 -13.45 5.26
N ALA A 54 -7.53 -12.30 5.90
CA ALA A 54 -8.07 -12.18 7.25
C ALA A 54 -9.42 -11.44 7.26
N ASP A 55 -10.33 -11.90 8.11
CA ASP A 55 -11.57 -11.18 8.42
C ASP A 55 -11.29 -9.96 9.33
N GLN A 56 -12.35 -9.24 9.71
CA GLN A 56 -12.23 -8.04 10.56
C GLN A 56 -11.72 -8.33 11.97
N SER A 57 -11.73 -9.58 12.40
CA SER A 57 -11.16 -10.03 13.68
C SER A 57 -9.74 -10.60 13.56
N GLY A 58 -9.15 -10.54 12.35
CA GLY A 58 -7.81 -11.05 12.08
C GLY A 58 -7.74 -12.56 11.84
N ARG A 59 -8.89 -13.26 11.72
CA ARG A 59 -8.91 -14.71 11.51
C ARG A 59 -8.78 -15.05 10.03
N LEU A 60 -8.03 -16.11 9.76
CA LEU A 60 -7.87 -16.67 8.41
C LEU A 60 -9.22 -17.01 7.77
N VAL A 61 -9.40 -16.59 6.52
CA VAL A 61 -10.49 -17.00 5.64
C VAL A 61 -9.94 -17.70 4.39
N SER A 62 -10.76 -18.48 3.70
CA SER A 62 -10.35 -19.20 2.48
C SER A 62 -9.13 -20.11 2.69
N ALA A 63 -9.09 -20.86 3.80
CA ALA A 63 -7.98 -21.76 4.11
C ALA A 63 -7.72 -22.75 2.96
N GLY A 64 -6.45 -22.86 2.52
CA GLY A 64 -6.03 -23.76 1.45
C GLY A 64 -6.44 -23.34 0.01
N ASP A 65 -7.14 -22.21 -0.14
CA ASP A 65 -7.58 -21.69 -1.44
C ASP A 65 -6.80 -20.42 -1.81
N MET A 66 -5.81 -20.53 -2.69
CA MET A 66 -4.96 -19.42 -3.12
C MET A 66 -5.80 -18.29 -3.76
N ALA A 67 -6.70 -18.61 -4.68
CA ALA A 67 -7.54 -17.62 -5.36
C ALA A 67 -8.49 -16.91 -4.38
N GLY A 68 -9.10 -17.66 -3.46
CA GLY A 68 -9.93 -17.11 -2.40
C GLY A 68 -9.14 -16.21 -1.46
N GLN A 69 -7.92 -16.59 -1.09
CA GLN A 69 -7.05 -15.75 -0.26
C GLN A 69 -6.59 -14.49 -0.98
N MET A 70 -6.27 -14.55 -2.27
CA MET A 70 -5.98 -13.36 -3.08
C MET A 70 -7.15 -12.38 -3.08
N ARG A 71 -8.39 -12.87 -3.33
CA ARG A 71 -9.59 -12.02 -3.31
C ARG A 71 -9.82 -11.37 -1.95
N ALA A 72 -9.62 -12.11 -0.86
CA ALA A 72 -9.76 -11.57 0.50
C ALA A 72 -8.71 -10.48 0.79
N ALA A 73 -7.45 -10.69 0.40
CA ALA A 73 -6.38 -9.70 0.54
C ALA A 73 -6.70 -8.44 -0.28
N TYR A 74 -7.10 -8.58 -1.54
CA TYR A 74 -7.50 -7.44 -2.38
C TYR A 74 -8.76 -6.73 -1.86
N ALA A 75 -9.71 -7.44 -1.26
CA ALA A 75 -10.87 -6.81 -0.62
C ALA A 75 -10.46 -5.90 0.55
N ASN A 76 -9.48 -6.30 1.36
CA ASN A 76 -8.92 -5.49 2.43
C ASN A 76 -8.19 -4.25 1.87
N ILE A 77 -7.41 -4.40 0.80
CA ILE A 77 -6.76 -3.28 0.09
C ILE A 77 -7.82 -2.32 -0.45
N ARG A 78 -8.88 -2.84 -1.11
CA ARG A 78 -9.99 -2.01 -1.63
C ARG A 78 -10.63 -1.17 -0.53
N ARG A 79 -10.88 -1.74 0.64
CA ARG A 79 -11.47 -1.02 1.78
C ARG A 79 -10.54 0.10 2.27
N THR A 80 -9.24 -0.16 2.31
CA THR A 80 -8.24 0.83 2.71
C THR A 80 -8.13 1.96 1.69
N LEU A 81 -8.07 1.66 0.39
CA LEU A 81 -8.09 2.64 -0.69
C LEU A 81 -9.35 3.51 -0.63
N ALA A 82 -10.53 2.87 -0.53
CA ALA A 82 -11.81 3.58 -0.47
C ALA A 82 -11.92 4.52 0.72
N ALA A 83 -11.37 4.16 1.88
CA ALA A 83 -11.31 5.02 3.06
C ALA A 83 -10.50 6.31 2.83
N HIS A 84 -9.64 6.32 1.80
CA HIS A 84 -8.85 7.47 1.39
C HIS A 84 -9.35 8.11 0.09
N GLY A 85 -10.52 7.71 -0.41
CA GLY A 85 -11.08 8.25 -1.65
C GLY A 85 -10.39 7.77 -2.93
N ALA A 86 -9.70 6.62 -2.89
CA ALA A 86 -8.97 6.03 -3.99
C ALA A 86 -9.52 4.66 -4.41
N GLY A 87 -9.04 4.17 -5.53
CA GLY A 87 -9.29 2.82 -6.05
C GLY A 87 -8.00 2.17 -6.55
N PHE A 88 -8.14 1.07 -7.28
CA PHE A 88 -6.99 0.36 -7.84
C PHE A 88 -6.32 1.11 -8.98
N ASP A 89 -6.98 2.09 -9.60
CA ASP A 89 -6.40 2.93 -10.65
C ASP A 89 -5.27 3.84 -10.12
N GLU A 90 -5.29 4.17 -8.83
CA GLU A 90 -4.26 4.94 -8.14
C GLU A 90 -3.08 4.10 -7.67
N VAL A 91 -3.17 2.75 -7.72
CA VAL A 91 -2.07 1.87 -7.32
C VAL A 91 -0.95 1.91 -8.36
N VAL A 92 0.24 2.29 -7.94
CA VAL A 92 1.43 2.41 -8.79
C VAL A 92 2.45 1.30 -8.56
N LYS A 93 2.39 0.64 -7.41
CA LYS A 93 3.29 -0.48 -7.06
C LYS A 93 2.54 -1.55 -6.28
N GLU A 94 2.86 -2.79 -6.58
CA GLU A 94 2.38 -3.98 -5.88
C GLU A 94 3.56 -4.90 -5.56
N THR A 95 3.58 -5.44 -4.35
CA THR A 95 4.49 -6.54 -3.99
C THR A 95 3.65 -7.69 -3.45
N ILE A 96 3.83 -8.87 -4.02
CA ILE A 96 3.16 -10.10 -3.59
C ILE A 96 4.17 -11.06 -3.00
N PHE A 97 3.94 -11.46 -1.76
CA PHE A 97 4.66 -12.54 -1.09
C PHE A 97 3.74 -13.75 -1.06
N THR A 98 4.26 -14.90 -1.48
CA THR A 98 3.51 -16.16 -1.47
C THR A 98 4.34 -17.29 -0.88
N THR A 99 3.69 -18.22 -0.22
CA THR A 99 4.34 -19.44 0.27
C THR A 99 4.35 -20.56 -0.78
N ASN A 100 3.65 -20.37 -1.91
CA ASN A 100 3.57 -21.33 -3.00
C ASN A 100 3.45 -20.60 -4.35
N MET A 101 4.57 -20.40 -5.02
CA MET A 101 4.62 -19.68 -6.29
C MET A 101 3.83 -20.38 -7.40
N ASP A 102 3.86 -21.70 -7.47
CA ASP A 102 3.13 -22.45 -8.52
C ASP A 102 1.62 -22.28 -8.37
N ALA A 103 1.11 -22.34 -7.14
CA ALA A 103 -0.32 -22.10 -6.86
C ALA A 103 -0.68 -20.63 -7.15
N PHE A 104 0.18 -19.69 -6.79
CA PHE A 104 -0.02 -18.27 -7.09
C PHE A 104 -0.09 -18.03 -8.60
N LEU A 105 0.84 -18.55 -9.38
CA LEU A 105 0.86 -18.37 -10.84
C LEU A 105 -0.41 -18.92 -11.50
N LYS A 106 -0.94 -20.04 -11.02
CA LYS A 106 -2.22 -20.61 -11.50
C LYS A 106 -3.42 -19.72 -11.18
N ALA A 107 -3.36 -18.96 -10.08
CA ALA A 107 -4.42 -18.07 -9.63
C ALA A 107 -4.19 -16.60 -10.01
N SER A 108 -3.10 -16.28 -10.71
CA SER A 108 -2.65 -14.89 -10.95
C SER A 108 -3.65 -14.03 -11.72
N ASP A 109 -4.55 -14.64 -12.49
CA ASP A 109 -5.63 -13.94 -13.20
C ASP A 109 -6.63 -13.25 -12.27
N VAL A 110 -6.69 -13.63 -10.98
CA VAL A 110 -7.47 -12.91 -9.95
C VAL A 110 -7.09 -11.43 -9.89
N ARG A 111 -5.84 -11.06 -10.20
CA ARG A 111 -5.39 -9.66 -10.25
C ARG A 111 -6.22 -8.82 -11.22
N PHE A 112 -6.67 -9.42 -12.34
CA PHE A 112 -7.47 -8.73 -13.36
C PHE A 112 -8.94 -8.51 -12.96
N GLU A 113 -9.37 -9.02 -11.80
CA GLU A 113 -10.64 -8.64 -11.18
C GLU A 113 -10.54 -7.25 -10.52
N TYR A 114 -9.32 -6.72 -10.34
CA TYR A 114 -9.02 -5.48 -9.61
C TYR A 114 -8.30 -4.45 -10.47
N TYR A 115 -7.39 -4.86 -11.35
CA TYR A 115 -6.59 -3.98 -12.21
C TYR A 115 -7.07 -4.03 -13.66
N ASP A 116 -7.08 -2.86 -14.28
CA ASP A 116 -7.20 -2.76 -15.73
C ASP A 116 -5.90 -3.29 -16.39
N LYS A 117 -6.03 -4.21 -17.33
CA LYS A 117 -4.88 -4.84 -18.03
C LYS A 117 -4.01 -3.85 -18.80
N GLU A 118 -4.58 -2.71 -19.22
CA GLU A 118 -3.86 -1.66 -19.93
C GLU A 118 -3.15 -0.67 -18.98
N ARG A 119 -3.42 -0.74 -17.66
CA ARG A 119 -2.89 0.18 -16.65
C ARG A 119 -2.43 -0.54 -15.39
N LEU A 120 -1.59 -1.56 -15.58
CA LEU A 120 -1.08 -2.35 -14.47
C LEU A 120 -0.05 -1.57 -13.65
N PRO A 121 -0.02 -1.74 -12.32
CA PRO A 121 1.06 -1.23 -11.48
C PRO A 121 2.36 -1.98 -11.77
N THR A 122 3.49 -1.38 -11.34
CA THR A 122 4.73 -2.16 -11.20
C THR A 122 4.53 -3.29 -10.20
N ALA A 123 5.06 -4.48 -10.46
CA ALA A 123 4.82 -5.64 -9.61
C ALA A 123 6.10 -6.42 -9.35
N SER A 124 6.23 -6.93 -8.12
CA SER A 124 7.24 -7.91 -7.73
C SER A 124 6.56 -9.08 -7.03
N TRP A 125 6.90 -10.31 -7.44
CA TRP A 125 6.36 -11.53 -6.86
C TRP A 125 7.48 -12.34 -6.25
N VAL A 126 7.35 -12.66 -4.98
CA VAL A 126 8.40 -13.28 -4.18
C VAL A 126 7.85 -14.49 -3.45
N GLN A 127 8.52 -15.64 -3.58
CA GLN A 127 8.21 -16.77 -2.72
C GLN A 127 8.98 -16.64 -1.41
N VAL A 128 8.27 -16.81 -0.30
CA VAL A 128 8.79 -16.82 1.06
C VAL A 128 8.53 -18.17 1.71
N GLN A 129 9.30 -18.48 2.73
CA GLN A 129 9.14 -19.75 3.44
C GLN A 129 7.85 -19.79 4.26
N ARG A 130 7.44 -18.65 4.85
CA ARG A 130 6.31 -18.54 5.75
C ARG A 130 5.83 -17.10 5.83
N LEU A 131 4.52 -16.91 6.00
CA LEU A 131 3.88 -15.67 6.44
C LEU A 131 3.61 -15.69 7.95
N VAL A 132 3.02 -14.62 8.50
CA VAL A 132 2.79 -14.49 9.95
C VAL A 132 1.98 -15.66 10.52
N ASP A 133 0.96 -16.11 9.81
CA ASP A 133 0.22 -17.35 10.12
C ASP A 133 0.54 -18.40 9.06
N PRO A 134 0.78 -19.68 9.44
CA PRO A 134 1.07 -20.77 8.49
C PRO A 134 -0.05 -21.03 7.48
N GLY A 135 -1.28 -20.65 7.77
CA GLY A 135 -2.42 -20.80 6.87
C GLY A 135 -2.52 -19.73 5.79
N PHE A 136 -1.80 -18.60 5.93
CA PHE A 136 -1.74 -17.60 4.88
C PHE A 136 -0.82 -18.05 3.75
N LEU A 137 -1.37 -18.08 2.54
CA LEU A 137 -0.68 -18.47 1.31
C LEU A 137 -0.13 -17.27 0.55
N VAL A 138 -0.71 -16.09 0.77
CA VAL A 138 -0.39 -14.87 0.05
C VAL A 138 -0.55 -13.65 0.94
N GLN A 139 0.36 -12.68 0.77
CA GLN A 139 0.29 -11.34 1.35
C GLN A 139 0.58 -10.34 0.23
N ILE A 140 -0.22 -9.28 0.16
CA ILE A 140 -0.12 -8.26 -0.89
C ILE A 140 0.02 -6.89 -0.24
N GLU A 141 1.07 -6.16 -0.59
CA GLU A 141 1.24 -4.75 -0.23
C GLU A 141 1.19 -3.88 -1.47
N VAL A 142 0.70 -2.66 -1.33
CA VAL A 142 0.63 -1.71 -2.45
C VAL A 142 1.04 -0.30 -2.03
N VAL A 143 1.47 0.46 -3.02
CA VAL A 143 1.65 1.91 -2.93
C VAL A 143 0.73 2.56 -3.94
N ALA A 144 0.00 3.59 -3.52
CA ALA A 144 -0.90 4.36 -4.37
C ALA A 144 -0.53 5.85 -4.36
N GLU A 145 -0.69 6.51 -5.51
CA GLU A 145 -0.58 7.96 -5.66
C GLU A 145 -2.00 8.56 -5.70
N MET A 146 -2.29 9.39 -4.70
CA MET A 146 -3.61 9.97 -4.52
C MET A 146 -3.86 11.09 -5.55
N PRO A 147 -5.09 11.26 -6.04
CA PRO A 147 -5.44 12.28 -7.01
C PRO A 147 -5.22 13.73 -6.54
#